data_d755036478c71064ae3edc87c0ed0945
#
_entry.id   d755036478c71064ae3edc87c0ed0945
#
_cell.length_a   1.000
_cell.length_b   1.000
_cell.length_c   1.000
_cell.angle_alpha   90.00
_cell.angle_beta   90.00
_cell.angle_gamma   90.00
#
_symmetry.space_group_name_H-M   'P 1'
#
loop_
_entity.id
_entity.type
_entity.pdbx_description
1 polymer ?
#
loop_
_entity_poly.entity_id
_entity_poly.type
_entity_poly.pdbx_seq_one_letter_code
_entity_poly.pdbx_strand_id
1 'polypeptide(L)'
;KILSLISCAAIIAACVTSFSGCGNKNDSNQLKVGLECAYPPFNWTQIDNSNGAVPISGTKEFAGGYDVEIAKKIAEGMGKELVIVKTEWDGLPQGVQSGVLDVIIAGMSPTEERKKTIDFSDNYYNSDLILVIKKGSKYENAKSIQDFSGAKVTAQLNTFHYTVIDQINGVKKETAMDNFPAMRVALESGMIDAYVAEKPEGISIESANPTLTYVSFDEGSGFEASEEDTAIAVGYKKGNKELGDQINKILAGISEEERIELMNNAIKNQPVAQK
;
A
#
# COMPACT_ATOMS: atom_id res chain seq x y z
N LYS A 1 -59.84 -59.90 36.34
CA LYS A 1 -60.00 -59.05 35.15
C LYS A 1 -58.68 -58.32 34.91
N ILE A 2 -58.04 -58.78 33.95
CA ILE A 2 -56.63 -58.78 33.62
C ILE A 2 -56.19 -57.39 33.21
N LEU A 3 -55.20 -56.78 33.91
CA LEU A 3 -54.44 -55.63 33.48
C LEU A 3 -53.25 -56.11 32.66
N SER A 4 -53.17 -55.62 31.46
CA SER A 4 -51.99 -55.78 30.63
C SER A 4 -51.12 -54.52 30.73
N LEU A 5 -49.94 -54.68 31.31
CA LEU A 5 -48.89 -53.65 31.28
C LEU A 5 -48.14 -53.77 29.96
N ILE A 6 -48.23 -52.72 29.16
CA ILE A 6 -47.36 -52.53 28.03
C ILE A 6 -46.25 -51.58 28.42
N SER A 7 -45.03 -52.11 28.45
CA SER A 7 -43.81 -51.37 28.72
C SER A 7 -43.38 -50.63 27.44
N CYS A 8 -43.46 -49.32 27.43
CA CYS A 8 -42.87 -48.46 26.39
C CYS A 8 -41.39 -48.19 26.71
N ALA A 9 -40.51 -48.88 26.05
CA ALA A 9 -39.11 -48.54 26.06
C ALA A 9 -38.91 -47.32 25.16
N ALA A 10 -38.67 -46.16 25.77
CA ALA A 10 -38.29 -44.94 25.08
C ALA A 10 -36.82 -45.04 24.64
N ILE A 11 -36.58 -45.21 23.34
CA ILE A 11 -35.27 -45.05 22.74
C ILE A 11 -34.99 -43.57 22.61
N ILE A 12 -34.13 -43.03 23.47
CA ILE A 12 -33.58 -41.69 23.32
C ILE A 12 -32.46 -41.78 22.30
N ALA A 13 -32.78 -41.46 21.05
CA ALA A 13 -31.79 -41.23 20.03
C ALA A 13 -31.12 -39.88 20.31
N ALA A 14 -29.93 -39.91 20.90
CA ALA A 14 -29.10 -38.72 21.06
C ALA A 14 -28.64 -38.25 19.66
N CYS A 15 -29.32 -37.28 19.08
CA CYS A 15 -28.83 -36.51 17.97
C CYS A 15 -27.63 -35.68 18.42
N VAL A 16 -26.43 -36.27 18.28
CA VAL A 16 -25.19 -35.48 18.30
C VAL A 16 -25.20 -34.70 17.01
N THR A 17 -25.76 -33.50 17.03
CA THR A 17 -25.53 -32.49 15.99
C THR A 17 -24.08 -32.05 16.12
N SER A 18 -23.22 -32.71 15.31
CA SER A 18 -21.90 -32.16 15.04
C SER A 18 -22.07 -30.79 14.41
N PHE A 19 -21.91 -29.74 15.22
CA PHE A 19 -21.64 -28.42 14.69
C PHE A 19 -20.29 -28.52 13.98
N SER A 20 -20.32 -28.96 12.74
CA SER A 20 -19.24 -28.66 11.79
C SER A 20 -19.27 -27.17 11.62
N GLY A 21 -18.45 -26.47 12.41
CA GLY A 21 -18.12 -25.09 12.13
C GLY A 21 -17.62 -25.05 10.69
N CYS A 22 -18.35 -24.38 9.80
CA CYS A 22 -17.85 -23.96 8.51
C CYS A 22 -16.72 -22.91 8.75
N GLY A 23 -15.60 -23.37 9.26
CA GLY A 23 -14.32 -22.71 9.04
C GLY A 23 -13.96 -22.96 7.59
N ASN A 24 -13.92 -21.92 6.81
CA ASN A 24 -13.51 -21.96 5.41
C ASN A 24 -12.11 -22.59 5.34
N LYS A 25 -12.01 -23.85 4.95
CA LYS A 25 -10.73 -24.57 4.82
C LYS A 25 -9.76 -23.93 3.80
N ASN A 26 -10.23 -22.92 3.06
CA ASN A 26 -9.45 -22.20 2.05
C ASN A 26 -8.68 -20.99 2.63
N ASP A 27 -9.05 -20.45 3.77
CA ASP A 27 -8.41 -19.23 4.33
C ASP A 27 -6.96 -19.47 4.76
N SER A 28 -6.60 -20.67 5.22
CA SER A 28 -5.23 -20.98 5.66
C SER A 28 -4.22 -21.06 4.51
N ASN A 29 -4.67 -21.26 3.26
CA ASN A 29 -3.81 -21.35 2.07
C ASN A 29 -3.70 -20.03 1.30
N GLN A 30 -4.32 -18.96 1.78
CA GLN A 30 -4.29 -17.66 1.13
C GLN A 30 -3.37 -16.68 1.89
N LEU A 31 -2.79 -15.73 1.16
CA LEU A 31 -2.15 -14.55 1.69
C LEU A 31 -2.97 -13.33 1.26
N LYS A 32 -3.72 -12.76 2.20
CA LYS A 32 -4.55 -11.58 1.97
C LYS A 32 -3.71 -10.31 2.14
N VAL A 33 -3.42 -9.67 1.02
CA VAL A 33 -2.60 -8.46 0.95
C VAL A 33 -3.48 -7.24 0.78
N GLY A 34 -3.40 -6.30 1.72
CA GLY A 34 -4.06 -5.00 1.66
C GLY A 34 -3.20 -3.96 0.96
N LEU A 35 -3.80 -3.23 0.01
CA LEU A 35 -3.23 -2.07 -0.66
C LEU A 35 -4.33 -1.19 -1.26
N GLU A 36 -4.02 0.10 -1.55
CA GLU A 36 -5.02 1.03 -2.07
C GLU A 36 -5.37 0.81 -3.54
N CYS A 37 -4.48 0.23 -4.33
CA CYS A 37 -4.56 0.15 -5.79
C CYS A 37 -4.72 1.54 -6.46
N ALA A 38 -4.10 2.58 -5.89
CA ALA A 38 -4.25 3.98 -6.29
C ALA A 38 -2.94 4.78 -6.25
N TYR A 39 -1.80 4.14 -6.06
CA TYR A 39 -0.48 4.75 -5.92
C TYR A 39 0.55 4.17 -6.93
N PRO A 40 0.42 4.43 -8.25
CA PRO A 40 1.47 4.03 -9.19
C PRO A 40 2.79 4.79 -8.92
N PRO A 41 3.94 4.14 -9.15
CA PRO A 41 4.13 2.82 -9.72
C PRO A 41 4.10 1.69 -8.68
N PHE A 42 3.87 1.99 -7.40
CA PHE A 42 3.80 0.99 -6.34
C PHE A 42 2.61 0.06 -6.53
N ASN A 43 1.40 0.61 -6.68
CA ASN A 43 0.20 -0.16 -6.90
C ASN A 43 -0.89 0.65 -7.63
N TRP A 44 -1.62 0.02 -8.53
CA TRP A 44 -2.72 0.65 -9.28
C TRP A 44 -3.82 -0.33 -9.63
N THR A 45 -4.97 0.20 -10.03
CA THR A 45 -6.09 -0.56 -10.60
C THR A 45 -6.05 -0.53 -12.13
N GLN A 46 -6.30 -1.67 -12.78
CA GLN A 46 -6.49 -1.78 -14.23
C GLN A 46 -7.65 -2.72 -14.57
N ILE A 47 -8.10 -2.69 -15.84
CA ILE A 47 -9.34 -3.38 -16.28
C ILE A 47 -9.10 -4.82 -16.74
N ASP A 48 -7.87 -5.24 -16.95
CA ASP A 48 -7.49 -6.55 -17.45
C ASP A 48 -6.26 -7.10 -16.71
N ASN A 49 -5.89 -8.35 -17.02
CA ASN A 49 -4.74 -9.04 -16.41
C ASN A 49 -3.43 -8.83 -17.17
N SER A 50 -3.33 -7.84 -18.04
CA SER A 50 -2.08 -7.53 -18.75
C SER A 50 -0.95 -7.23 -17.77
N ASN A 51 0.29 -7.39 -18.23
CA ASN A 51 1.50 -7.14 -17.44
C ASN A 51 1.56 -7.88 -16.09
N GLY A 52 0.88 -9.02 -16.00
CA GLY A 52 0.88 -9.83 -14.80
C GLY A 52 0.00 -9.33 -13.66
N ALA A 53 -0.93 -8.41 -13.92
CA ALA A 53 -1.85 -7.92 -12.89
C ALA A 53 -2.70 -9.04 -12.29
N VAL A 54 -3.02 -8.92 -11.01
CA VAL A 54 -3.73 -9.91 -10.18
C VAL A 54 -5.16 -9.45 -9.92
N PRO A 55 -6.16 -10.35 -9.94
CA PRO A 55 -7.54 -9.96 -9.63
C PRO A 55 -7.66 -9.31 -8.24
N ILE A 56 -8.42 -8.21 -8.17
CA ILE A 56 -8.80 -7.59 -6.90
C ILE A 56 -10.03 -8.31 -6.37
N SER A 57 -9.93 -8.85 -5.14
CA SER A 57 -11.01 -9.59 -4.50
C SER A 57 -12.32 -8.81 -4.46
N GLY A 58 -13.42 -9.47 -4.84
CA GLY A 58 -14.76 -8.86 -4.83
C GLY A 58 -15.04 -7.87 -5.96
N THR A 59 -14.12 -7.69 -6.92
CA THR A 59 -14.29 -6.80 -8.08
C THR A 59 -14.08 -7.53 -9.40
N LYS A 60 -14.21 -6.81 -10.52
CA LYS A 60 -13.82 -7.27 -11.87
C LYS A 60 -12.49 -6.66 -12.33
N GLU A 61 -11.86 -5.89 -11.47
CA GLU A 61 -10.63 -5.16 -11.74
C GLU A 61 -9.40 -5.95 -11.30
N PHE A 62 -8.24 -5.49 -11.72
CA PHE A 62 -6.94 -6.10 -11.44
C PHE A 62 -6.01 -5.08 -10.81
N ALA A 63 -5.14 -5.56 -9.93
CA ALA A 63 -4.07 -4.77 -9.34
C ALA A 63 -2.75 -5.07 -10.04
N GLY A 64 -2.01 -4.02 -10.40
CA GLY A 64 -0.64 -4.08 -10.89
C GLY A 64 0.26 -3.16 -10.08
N GLY A 65 1.57 -3.27 -10.30
CA GLY A 65 2.58 -2.41 -9.67
C GLY A 65 3.66 -3.15 -8.92
N TYR A 66 4.63 -2.39 -8.45
CA TYR A 66 5.79 -2.91 -7.73
C TYR A 66 5.39 -3.70 -6.47
N ASP A 67 4.46 -3.17 -5.68
CA ASP A 67 3.95 -3.84 -4.48
C ASP A 67 3.27 -5.18 -4.80
N VAL A 68 2.58 -5.25 -5.94
CA VAL A 68 1.93 -6.49 -6.39
C VAL A 68 2.98 -7.53 -6.78
N GLU A 69 4.09 -7.13 -7.41
CA GLU A 69 5.19 -8.05 -7.73
C GLU A 69 5.89 -8.56 -6.45
N ILE A 70 6.11 -7.70 -5.46
CA ILE A 70 6.63 -8.11 -4.14
C ILE A 70 5.64 -9.05 -3.45
N ALA A 71 4.32 -8.76 -3.50
CA ALA A 71 3.29 -9.62 -2.94
C ALA A 71 3.27 -11.03 -3.57
N LYS A 72 3.45 -11.14 -4.89
CA LYS A 72 3.56 -12.42 -5.60
C LYS A 72 4.74 -13.23 -5.08
N LYS A 73 5.92 -12.62 -4.97
CA LYS A 73 7.13 -13.30 -4.47
C LYS A 73 6.96 -13.79 -3.04
N ILE A 74 6.32 -12.99 -2.18
CA ILE A 74 6.04 -13.38 -0.80
C ILE A 74 5.04 -14.53 -0.76
N ALA A 75 3.93 -14.45 -1.50
CA ALA A 75 2.93 -15.51 -1.55
C ALA A 75 3.52 -16.82 -2.09
N GLU A 76 4.29 -16.77 -3.19
CA GLU A 76 4.99 -17.92 -3.78
C GLU A 76 5.98 -18.55 -2.79
N GLY A 77 6.81 -17.72 -2.15
CA GLY A 77 7.80 -18.17 -1.15
C GLY A 77 7.16 -18.82 0.09
N MET A 78 5.90 -18.46 0.41
CA MET A 78 5.11 -19.08 1.46
C MET A 78 4.30 -20.30 0.97
N GLY A 79 4.25 -20.57 -0.33
CA GLY A 79 3.38 -21.60 -0.91
C GLY A 79 1.88 -21.27 -0.79
N LYS A 80 1.52 -19.99 -0.78
CA LYS A 80 0.15 -19.48 -0.61
C LYS A 80 -0.40 -18.88 -1.90
N GLU A 81 -1.73 -18.90 -2.04
CA GLU A 81 -2.45 -18.17 -3.08
C GLU A 81 -2.50 -16.66 -2.70
N LEU A 82 -2.09 -15.79 -3.62
CA LEU A 82 -2.18 -14.35 -3.42
C LEU A 82 -3.62 -13.86 -3.58
N VAL A 83 -4.12 -13.13 -2.60
CA VAL A 83 -5.41 -12.46 -2.64
C VAL A 83 -5.22 -10.97 -2.38
N ILE A 84 -5.46 -10.14 -3.40
CA ILE A 84 -5.42 -8.69 -3.27
C ILE A 84 -6.74 -8.18 -2.71
N VAL A 85 -6.67 -7.43 -1.62
CA VAL A 85 -7.82 -6.78 -0.98
C VAL A 85 -7.64 -5.27 -1.06
N LYS A 86 -8.36 -4.64 -1.99
CA LYS A 86 -8.36 -3.17 -2.12
C LYS A 86 -8.94 -2.55 -0.86
N THR A 87 -8.16 -1.70 -0.21
CA THR A 87 -8.49 -1.12 1.09
C THR A 87 -8.00 0.33 1.10
N GLU A 88 -8.85 1.25 1.53
CA GLU A 88 -8.46 2.65 1.72
C GLU A 88 -7.30 2.75 2.72
N TRP A 89 -6.43 3.76 2.53
CA TRP A 89 -5.18 3.94 3.29
C TRP A 89 -5.35 3.79 4.79
N ASP A 90 -6.30 4.52 5.37
CA ASP A 90 -6.54 4.53 6.83
C ASP A 90 -7.08 3.20 7.36
N GLY A 91 -7.65 2.37 6.49
CA GLY A 91 -8.16 1.04 6.82
C GLY A 91 -7.08 -0.05 6.90
N LEU A 92 -5.92 0.16 6.29
CA LEU A 92 -4.87 -0.85 6.18
C LEU A 92 -4.35 -1.33 7.55
N PRO A 93 -3.91 -0.45 8.47
CA PRO A 93 -3.43 -0.89 9.78
C PRO A 93 -4.50 -1.63 10.59
N GLN A 94 -5.74 -1.18 10.55
CA GLN A 94 -6.84 -1.85 11.24
C GLN A 94 -7.16 -3.21 10.61
N GLY A 95 -7.01 -3.34 9.29
CA GLY A 95 -7.20 -4.59 8.55
C GLY A 95 -6.29 -5.71 9.05
N VAL A 96 -5.00 -5.45 9.26
CA VAL A 96 -4.06 -6.45 9.79
C VAL A 96 -4.25 -6.69 11.29
N GLN A 97 -4.60 -5.67 12.06
CA GLN A 97 -4.89 -5.84 13.49
C GLN A 97 -6.09 -6.77 13.72
N SER A 98 -7.16 -6.60 12.94
CA SER A 98 -8.38 -7.42 13.02
C SER A 98 -8.25 -8.80 12.38
N GLY A 99 -7.23 -9.01 11.53
CA GLY A 99 -7.04 -10.27 10.78
C GLY A 99 -7.90 -10.38 9.52
N VAL A 100 -8.48 -9.28 9.04
CA VAL A 100 -9.12 -9.19 7.71
C VAL A 100 -8.05 -9.25 6.62
N LEU A 101 -6.90 -8.65 6.87
CA LEU A 101 -5.69 -8.70 6.07
C LEU A 101 -4.62 -9.49 6.83
N ASP A 102 -3.80 -10.24 6.11
CA ASP A 102 -2.62 -10.87 6.68
C ASP A 102 -1.44 -9.88 6.71
N VAL A 103 -1.27 -9.12 5.63
CA VAL A 103 -0.18 -8.14 5.47
C VAL A 103 -0.65 -6.89 4.71
N ILE A 104 0.13 -5.81 4.86
CA ILE A 104 0.05 -4.58 4.07
C ILE A 104 1.29 -4.51 3.18
N ILE A 105 1.10 -4.39 1.85
CA ILE A 105 2.18 -4.13 0.89
C ILE A 105 1.68 -2.98 0.00
N ALA A 106 1.96 -1.74 0.42
CA ALA A 106 1.25 -0.56 -0.07
C ALA A 106 2.11 0.72 -0.12
N GLY A 107 3.42 0.59 -0.38
CA GLY A 107 4.31 1.75 -0.29
C GLY A 107 4.40 2.32 1.13
N MET A 108 4.23 1.50 2.16
CA MET A 108 4.08 1.97 3.54
C MET A 108 5.41 2.03 4.29
N SER A 109 5.75 3.21 4.80
CA SER A 109 6.94 3.41 5.64
C SER A 109 6.73 2.86 7.05
N PRO A 110 7.76 2.20 7.65
CA PRO A 110 7.73 1.65 9.00
C PRO A 110 8.00 2.74 10.06
N THR A 111 7.21 3.82 10.05
CA THR A 111 7.40 4.93 11.00
C THR A 111 7.22 4.49 12.44
N GLU A 112 7.87 5.18 13.38
CA GLU A 112 7.76 4.90 14.82
C GLU A 112 6.30 4.94 15.33
N GLU A 113 5.47 5.80 14.74
CA GLU A 113 4.06 5.86 15.11
C GLU A 113 3.32 4.58 14.70
N ARG A 114 3.53 4.09 13.48
CA ARG A 114 2.92 2.86 12.98
C ARG A 114 3.40 1.62 13.72
N LYS A 115 4.69 1.57 14.09
CA LYS A 115 5.27 0.49 14.90
C LYS A 115 4.63 0.33 16.27
N LYS A 116 3.91 1.32 16.78
CA LYS A 116 3.14 1.17 18.02
C LYS A 116 1.99 0.17 17.88
N THR A 117 1.42 0.04 16.70
CA THR A 117 0.19 -0.71 16.45
C THR A 117 0.34 -1.93 15.56
N ILE A 118 1.28 -1.92 14.64
CA ILE A 118 1.63 -3.03 13.73
C ILE A 118 3.13 -3.25 13.74
N ASP A 119 3.58 -4.43 13.30
CA ASP A 119 5.00 -4.71 13.09
C ASP A 119 5.32 -4.65 11.60
N PHE A 120 6.61 -4.55 11.28
CA PHE A 120 7.12 -4.41 9.91
C PHE A 120 8.24 -5.42 9.65
N SER A 121 8.34 -5.81 8.38
CA SER A 121 9.48 -6.58 7.85
C SER A 121 10.73 -5.70 7.70
N ASP A 122 11.80 -6.32 7.22
CA ASP A 122 12.90 -5.60 6.58
C ASP A 122 12.38 -4.82 5.36
N ASN A 123 13.11 -3.76 4.97
CA ASN A 123 12.70 -2.90 3.88
C ASN A 123 12.76 -3.63 2.53
N TYR A 124 11.73 -3.44 1.70
CA TYR A 124 11.74 -3.90 0.32
C TYR A 124 12.02 -2.79 -0.69
N TYR A 125 11.98 -1.53 -0.26
CA TYR A 125 12.36 -0.35 -1.04
C TYR A 125 12.84 0.79 -0.14
N ASN A 126 13.64 1.70 -0.70
CA ASN A 126 14.00 2.98 -0.10
C ASN A 126 13.88 4.06 -1.18
N SER A 127 13.45 5.24 -0.82
CA SER A 127 13.24 6.33 -1.78
C SER A 127 13.53 7.70 -1.18
N ASP A 128 13.81 8.66 -2.08
CA ASP A 128 13.91 10.07 -1.73
C ASP A 128 12.54 10.74 -1.82
N LEU A 129 12.35 11.80 -1.03
CA LEU A 129 11.19 12.67 -1.13
C LEU A 129 11.36 13.70 -2.25
N ILE A 130 10.27 13.93 -2.96
CA ILE A 130 10.19 14.89 -4.06
C ILE A 130 8.92 15.77 -3.91
N LEU A 131 8.85 16.82 -4.69
CA LEU A 131 7.62 17.59 -4.90
C LEU A 131 7.13 17.41 -6.33
N VAL A 132 5.92 16.89 -6.50
CA VAL A 132 5.24 16.83 -7.79
C VAL A 132 4.57 18.19 -8.06
N ILE A 133 4.76 18.72 -9.26
CA ILE A 133 4.33 20.05 -9.68
C ILE A 133 3.76 20.04 -11.10
N LYS A 134 3.13 21.14 -11.50
CA LYS A 134 2.77 21.36 -12.93
C LYS A 134 4.01 21.74 -13.74
N LYS A 135 4.14 21.18 -14.93
CA LYS A 135 5.12 21.65 -15.93
C LYS A 135 4.89 23.11 -16.27
N GLY A 136 5.96 23.87 -16.45
CA GLY A 136 5.91 25.31 -16.72
C GLY A 136 5.54 26.16 -15.51
N SER A 137 5.38 25.59 -14.31
CA SER A 137 5.17 26.36 -13.10
C SER A 137 6.46 27.09 -12.69
N LYS A 138 6.33 28.15 -11.90
CA LYS A 138 7.48 28.89 -11.37
C LYS A 138 8.42 28.03 -10.49
N TYR A 139 7.97 26.85 -10.08
CA TYR A 139 8.72 25.94 -9.22
C TYR A 139 9.54 24.90 -9.98
N GLU A 140 9.44 24.82 -11.33
CA GLU A 140 10.07 23.78 -12.12
C GLU A 140 11.62 23.79 -12.02
N ASN A 141 12.20 24.94 -11.72
CA ASN A 141 13.64 25.10 -11.55
C ASN A 141 14.08 25.26 -10.08
N ALA A 142 13.22 24.91 -9.14
CA ALA A 142 13.54 24.99 -7.70
C ALA A 142 14.75 24.09 -7.38
N LYS A 143 15.63 24.58 -6.50
CA LYS A 143 16.84 23.89 -6.05
C LYS A 143 16.79 23.49 -4.57
N SER A 144 15.86 24.06 -3.85
CA SER A 144 15.64 23.78 -2.43
C SER A 144 14.15 23.71 -2.15
N ILE A 145 13.76 22.96 -1.11
CA ILE A 145 12.40 23.01 -0.60
C ILE A 145 11.99 24.45 -0.19
N GLN A 146 12.95 25.30 0.16
CA GLN A 146 12.69 26.68 0.55
C GLN A 146 12.22 27.58 -0.62
N ASP A 147 12.45 27.17 -1.87
CA ASP A 147 11.94 27.86 -3.05
C ASP A 147 10.41 27.74 -3.17
N PHE A 148 9.80 26.82 -2.40
CA PHE A 148 8.36 26.65 -2.28
C PHE A 148 7.71 27.54 -1.20
N SER A 149 8.44 28.54 -0.68
CA SER A 149 7.86 29.54 0.23
C SER A 149 6.63 30.22 -0.40
N GLY A 150 5.52 30.23 0.33
CA GLY A 150 4.22 30.72 -0.15
C GLY A 150 3.47 29.81 -1.11
N ALA A 151 4.02 28.65 -1.48
CA ALA A 151 3.34 27.65 -2.26
C ALA A 151 2.23 26.95 -1.45
N LYS A 152 1.17 26.56 -2.14
CA LYS A 152 0.10 25.68 -1.59
C LYS A 152 0.54 24.25 -1.74
N VAL A 153 0.94 23.61 -0.63
CA VAL A 153 1.48 22.25 -0.63
C VAL A 153 0.61 21.34 0.22
N THR A 154 0.35 20.12 -0.27
CA THR A 154 -0.34 19.07 0.46
C THR A 154 0.40 17.73 0.36
N ALA A 155 -0.11 16.72 1.04
CA ALA A 155 0.30 15.34 0.91
C ALA A 155 -0.86 14.42 1.35
N GLN A 156 -0.64 13.11 1.28
CA GLN A 156 -1.65 12.15 1.70
C GLN A 156 -1.85 12.19 3.22
N LEU A 157 -3.11 12.05 3.61
CA LEU A 157 -3.54 12.01 5.01
C LEU A 157 -2.84 10.86 5.77
N ASN A 158 -2.52 11.08 7.05
CA ASN A 158 -1.89 10.11 7.94
C ASN A 158 -0.56 9.53 7.41
N THR A 159 0.21 10.37 6.67
CA THR A 159 1.56 10.05 6.22
C THR A 159 2.57 11.06 6.78
N PHE A 160 3.83 10.62 6.88
CA PHE A 160 4.93 11.53 7.24
C PHE A 160 5.19 12.56 6.13
N HIS A 161 4.82 12.28 4.88
CA HIS A 161 4.83 13.25 3.78
C HIS A 161 4.09 14.56 4.12
N TYR A 162 2.98 14.45 4.87
CA TYR A 162 2.26 15.63 5.29
C TYR A 162 2.98 16.40 6.39
N THR A 163 3.71 15.69 7.27
CA THR A 163 4.45 16.37 8.37
C THR A 163 5.69 17.10 7.87
N VAL A 164 6.41 16.56 6.88
CA VAL A 164 7.62 17.20 6.36
C VAL A 164 7.36 18.54 5.64
N ILE A 165 6.11 18.80 5.24
CA ILE A 165 5.73 20.08 4.63
C ILE A 165 6.07 21.26 5.55
N ASP A 166 6.03 21.07 6.87
CA ASP A 166 6.35 22.10 7.86
C ASP A 166 7.83 22.55 7.82
N GLN A 167 8.69 21.82 7.11
CA GLN A 167 10.09 22.22 6.90
C GLN A 167 10.22 23.33 5.84
N ILE A 168 9.20 23.61 5.06
CA ILE A 168 9.19 24.69 4.07
C ILE A 168 8.78 25.99 4.75
N ASN A 169 9.70 26.94 4.90
CA ASN A 169 9.42 28.23 5.54
C ASN A 169 8.37 29.04 4.77
N GLY A 170 7.29 29.42 5.46
CA GLY A 170 6.23 30.24 4.86
C GLY A 170 5.34 29.51 3.85
N VAL A 171 5.38 28.19 3.81
CA VAL A 171 4.47 27.37 2.99
C VAL A 171 3.00 27.62 3.38
N LYS A 172 2.10 27.50 2.42
CA LYS A 172 0.66 27.37 2.66
C LYS A 172 0.32 25.88 2.67
N LYS A 173 0.39 25.28 3.85
CA LYS A 173 0.06 23.87 4.04
C LYS A 173 -1.45 23.69 3.90
N GLU A 174 -1.85 23.07 2.79
CA GLU A 174 -3.26 22.79 2.50
C GLU A 174 -3.71 21.53 3.24
N THR A 175 -5.02 21.33 3.35
CA THR A 175 -5.59 20.14 3.98
C THR A 175 -5.08 18.86 3.30
N ALA A 176 -4.65 17.89 4.10
CA ALA A 176 -4.24 16.57 3.60
C ALA A 176 -5.37 15.90 2.79
N MET A 177 -5.01 15.13 1.78
CA MET A 177 -5.94 14.46 0.89
C MET A 177 -5.90 12.95 1.06
N ASP A 178 -6.98 12.27 0.72
CA ASP A 178 -7.15 10.84 0.99
C ASP A 178 -6.19 9.96 0.16
N ASN A 179 -5.88 10.35 -1.09
CA ASN A 179 -5.10 9.52 -2.01
C ASN A 179 -4.40 10.33 -3.11
N PHE A 180 -3.49 9.70 -3.84
CA PHE A 180 -2.73 10.32 -4.92
C PHE A 180 -3.59 10.79 -6.10
N PRO A 181 -4.63 10.08 -6.58
CA PRO A 181 -5.54 10.59 -7.60
C PRO A 181 -6.18 11.93 -7.23
N ALA A 182 -6.60 12.11 -5.99
CA ALA A 182 -7.19 13.38 -5.52
C ALA A 182 -6.15 14.51 -5.55
N MET A 183 -4.91 14.25 -5.13
CA MET A 183 -3.82 15.24 -5.18
C MET A 183 -3.46 15.63 -6.62
N ARG A 184 -3.44 14.67 -7.55
CA ARG A 184 -3.20 14.96 -8.98
C ARG A 184 -4.26 15.86 -9.57
N VAL A 185 -5.55 15.58 -9.30
CA VAL A 185 -6.67 16.44 -9.75
C VAL A 185 -6.57 17.84 -9.13
N ALA A 186 -6.25 17.95 -7.84
CA ALA A 186 -6.07 19.23 -7.17
C ALA A 186 -4.90 20.03 -7.76
N LEU A 187 -3.80 19.37 -8.10
CA LEU A 187 -2.64 19.99 -8.75
C LEU A 187 -2.99 20.46 -10.17
N GLU A 188 -3.63 19.63 -10.99
CA GLU A 188 -4.03 19.97 -12.35
C GLU A 188 -5.02 21.14 -12.40
N SER A 189 -5.96 21.20 -11.46
CA SER A 189 -6.91 22.31 -11.35
C SER A 189 -6.32 23.60 -10.79
N GLY A 190 -5.10 23.55 -10.23
CA GLY A 190 -4.44 24.70 -9.59
C GLY A 190 -4.97 25.00 -8.17
N MET A 191 -5.68 24.06 -7.56
CA MET A 191 -6.08 24.15 -6.17
C MET A 191 -4.85 24.10 -5.24
N ILE A 192 -3.86 23.29 -5.60
CA ILE A 192 -2.54 23.22 -4.97
C ILE A 192 -1.43 23.53 -5.99
N ASP A 193 -0.25 23.90 -5.50
CA ASP A 193 0.94 24.15 -6.31
C ASP A 193 1.87 22.93 -6.38
N ALA A 194 1.85 22.09 -5.33
CA ALA A 194 2.65 20.86 -5.25
C ALA A 194 2.07 19.87 -4.24
N TYR A 195 2.48 18.60 -4.36
CA TYR A 195 2.31 17.59 -3.31
C TYR A 195 3.60 16.80 -3.08
N VAL A 196 3.81 16.34 -1.83
CA VAL A 196 4.97 15.52 -1.46
C VAL A 196 4.72 14.07 -1.83
N ALA A 197 5.71 13.41 -2.41
CA ALA A 197 5.68 12.01 -2.79
C ALA A 197 7.10 11.41 -2.77
N GLU A 198 7.21 10.11 -3.03
CA GLU A 198 8.47 9.43 -3.31
C GLU A 198 8.89 9.59 -4.78
N LYS A 199 10.19 9.51 -5.02
CA LYS A 199 10.79 9.68 -6.36
C LYS A 199 10.22 8.75 -7.44
N PRO A 200 9.89 7.45 -7.20
CA PRO A 200 9.22 6.62 -8.19
C PRO A 200 7.89 7.19 -8.70
N GLU A 201 7.09 7.80 -7.81
CA GLU A 201 5.86 8.50 -8.21
C GLU A 201 6.17 9.67 -9.15
N GLY A 202 7.22 10.47 -8.85
CA GLY A 202 7.64 11.57 -9.72
C GLY A 202 8.00 11.10 -11.13
N ILE A 203 8.81 10.05 -11.24
CA ILE A 203 9.19 9.44 -12.52
C ILE A 203 7.96 8.89 -13.25
N SER A 204 7.09 8.23 -12.51
CA SER A 204 5.85 7.64 -12.99
C SER A 204 4.91 8.69 -13.57
N ILE A 205 4.63 9.75 -12.81
CA ILE A 205 3.70 10.79 -13.24
C ILE A 205 4.22 11.59 -14.42
N GLU A 206 5.52 11.87 -14.49
CA GLU A 206 6.13 12.56 -15.62
C GLU A 206 6.03 11.76 -16.93
N SER A 207 6.10 10.42 -16.83
CA SER A 207 5.91 9.51 -17.95
C SER A 207 4.43 9.39 -18.38
N ALA A 208 3.52 9.33 -17.42
CA ALA A 208 2.10 9.07 -17.66
C ALA A 208 1.27 10.33 -17.94
N ASN A 209 1.70 11.51 -17.45
CA ASN A 209 0.96 12.76 -17.53
C ASN A 209 1.81 13.89 -18.12
N PRO A 210 1.48 14.37 -19.33
CA PRO A 210 2.30 15.39 -20.03
C PRO A 210 2.27 16.77 -19.36
N THR A 211 1.34 17.01 -18.42
CA THR A 211 1.17 18.32 -17.75
C THR A 211 1.85 18.39 -16.39
N LEU A 212 2.30 17.27 -15.86
CA LEU A 212 2.93 17.16 -14.55
C LEU A 212 4.41 16.78 -14.67
N THR A 213 5.19 17.17 -13.67
CA THR A 213 6.59 16.81 -13.49
C THR A 213 6.92 16.84 -11.99
N TYR A 214 8.16 16.66 -11.63
CA TYR A 214 8.60 16.70 -10.24
C TYR A 214 9.91 17.44 -10.07
N VAL A 215 10.18 17.86 -8.83
CA VAL A 215 11.47 18.44 -8.41
C VAL A 215 12.10 17.50 -7.39
N SER A 216 13.32 17.06 -7.69
CA SER A 216 14.22 16.42 -6.74
C SER A 216 15.22 17.43 -6.20
N PHE A 217 15.74 17.17 -5.03
CA PHE A 217 16.67 18.05 -4.36
C PHE A 217 18.01 17.34 -4.11
N ASP A 218 19.10 18.09 -4.18
CA ASP A 218 20.41 17.62 -3.76
C ASP A 218 20.44 17.44 -2.22
N GLU A 219 21.39 16.64 -1.74
CA GLU A 219 21.61 16.42 -0.31
C GLU A 219 21.72 17.76 0.46
N GLY A 220 20.98 17.87 1.55
CA GLY A 220 20.91 19.08 2.38
C GLY A 220 20.02 20.21 1.83
N SER A 221 19.40 20.04 0.64
CA SER A 221 18.49 21.01 0.04
C SER A 221 17.03 20.52 0.01
N GLY A 222 16.82 19.21 0.24
CA GLY A 222 15.53 18.55 0.30
C GLY A 222 14.93 18.52 1.70
N PHE A 223 13.95 17.61 1.84
CA PHE A 223 13.36 17.33 3.14
C PHE A 223 14.31 16.50 4.01
N GLU A 224 14.38 16.83 5.29
CA GLU A 224 15.00 15.97 6.29
C GLU A 224 14.00 14.88 6.69
N ALA A 225 14.40 13.63 6.55
CA ALA A 225 13.64 12.46 6.93
C ALA A 225 14.57 11.38 7.48
N SER A 226 14.09 10.55 8.39
CA SER A 226 14.87 9.40 8.86
C SER A 226 14.92 8.31 7.79
N GLU A 227 15.89 7.38 7.92
CA GLU A 227 15.92 6.20 7.04
C GLU A 227 14.63 5.38 7.13
N GLU A 228 13.99 5.33 8.29
CA GLU A 228 12.72 4.63 8.51
C GLU A 228 11.54 5.32 7.81
N ASP A 229 11.55 6.65 7.73
CA ASP A 229 10.50 7.41 7.06
C ASP A 229 10.56 7.27 5.54
N THR A 230 11.75 7.11 4.98
CA THR A 230 12.00 6.92 3.54
C THR A 230 12.04 5.46 3.11
N ALA A 231 12.09 4.53 4.05
CA ALA A 231 11.99 3.10 3.81
C ALA A 231 10.55 2.67 3.55
N ILE A 232 10.39 1.56 2.82
CA ILE A 232 9.11 0.93 2.57
C ILE A 232 9.21 -0.54 2.98
N ALA A 233 8.27 -0.99 3.82
CA ALA A 233 8.28 -2.32 4.42
C ALA A 233 6.89 -2.96 4.43
N VAL A 234 6.84 -4.28 4.58
CA VAL A 234 5.59 -5.03 4.71
C VAL A 234 5.07 -4.89 6.13
N GLY A 235 3.87 -4.32 6.28
CA GLY A 235 3.19 -4.22 7.56
C GLY A 235 2.40 -5.49 7.89
N TYR A 236 2.42 -5.93 9.15
CA TYR A 236 1.67 -7.09 9.59
C TYR A 236 1.25 -6.95 11.07
N LYS A 237 0.40 -7.88 11.53
CA LYS A 237 -0.15 -7.85 12.89
C LYS A 237 0.95 -7.85 13.93
N LYS A 238 0.84 -6.91 14.89
CA LYS A 238 1.76 -6.76 16.03
C LYS A 238 1.97 -8.09 16.76
N GLY A 239 3.24 -8.44 16.98
CA GLY A 239 3.65 -9.65 17.71
C GLY A 239 3.69 -10.93 16.86
N ASN A 240 3.32 -10.91 15.58
CA ASN A 240 3.38 -12.08 14.69
C ASN A 240 4.80 -12.26 14.11
N LYS A 241 5.76 -12.59 14.99
CA LYS A 241 7.18 -12.77 14.62
C LYS A 241 7.39 -13.86 13.57
N GLU A 242 6.62 -14.94 13.63
CA GLU A 242 6.76 -16.06 12.69
C GLU A 242 6.50 -15.58 11.26
N LEU A 243 5.42 -14.80 11.06
CA LEU A 243 5.12 -14.23 9.76
C LEU A 243 6.20 -13.24 9.31
N GLY A 244 6.67 -12.37 10.23
CA GLY A 244 7.75 -11.42 9.94
C GLY A 244 9.05 -12.12 9.52
N ASP A 245 9.46 -13.15 10.23
CA ASP A 245 10.68 -13.92 9.93
C ASP A 245 10.57 -14.65 8.55
N GLN A 246 9.39 -15.18 8.21
CA GLN A 246 9.12 -15.77 6.90
C GLN A 246 9.22 -14.73 5.78
N ILE A 247 8.60 -13.54 5.97
CA ILE A 247 8.66 -12.44 5.00
C ILE A 247 10.11 -12.01 4.79
N ASN A 248 10.85 -11.75 5.87
CA ASN A 248 12.23 -11.29 5.81
C ASN A 248 13.13 -12.29 5.07
N LYS A 249 12.96 -13.60 5.33
CA LYS A 249 13.69 -14.65 4.59
C LYS A 249 13.43 -14.60 3.08
N ILE A 250 12.20 -14.33 2.67
CA ILE A 250 11.83 -14.23 1.24
C ILE A 250 12.41 -12.94 0.65
N LEU A 251 12.26 -11.80 1.34
CA LEU A 251 12.78 -10.51 0.90
C LEU A 251 14.32 -10.52 0.76
N ALA A 252 15.03 -11.23 1.63
CA ALA A 252 16.48 -11.41 1.53
C ALA A 252 16.92 -12.19 0.28
N GLY A 253 16.00 -12.97 -0.33
CA GLY A 253 16.24 -13.67 -1.59
C GLY A 253 16.04 -12.81 -2.85
N ILE A 254 15.52 -11.58 -2.73
CA ILE A 254 15.31 -10.64 -3.84
C ILE A 254 16.50 -9.69 -3.89
N SER A 255 17.32 -9.79 -4.94
CA SER A 255 18.50 -8.93 -5.08
C SER A 255 18.13 -7.47 -5.34
N GLU A 256 19.08 -6.55 -5.13
CA GLU A 256 18.89 -5.13 -5.41
C GLU A 256 18.62 -4.89 -6.90
N GLU A 257 19.34 -5.59 -7.78
CA GLU A 257 19.14 -5.51 -9.22
C GLU A 257 17.73 -5.92 -9.61
N GLU A 258 17.21 -6.98 -9.01
CA GLU A 258 15.86 -7.46 -9.25
C GLU A 258 14.80 -6.46 -8.74
N ARG A 259 15.01 -5.84 -7.58
CA ARG A 259 14.13 -4.78 -7.06
C ARG A 259 14.08 -3.57 -7.99
N ILE A 260 15.22 -3.15 -8.51
CA ILE A 260 15.33 -2.05 -9.50
C ILE A 260 14.60 -2.43 -10.78
N GLU A 261 14.78 -3.65 -11.28
CA GLU A 261 14.11 -4.13 -12.50
C GLU A 261 12.56 -4.17 -12.30
N LEU A 262 12.08 -4.68 -11.18
CA LEU A 262 10.65 -4.71 -10.85
C LEU A 262 10.06 -3.30 -10.80
N MET A 263 10.75 -2.33 -10.19
CA MET A 263 10.30 -0.94 -10.14
C MET A 263 10.29 -0.31 -11.55
N ASN A 264 11.33 -0.50 -12.34
CA ASN A 264 11.40 0.01 -13.71
C ASN A 264 10.29 -0.58 -14.59
N ASN A 265 9.98 -1.87 -14.42
CA ASN A 265 8.88 -2.52 -15.11
C ASN A 265 7.53 -1.95 -14.67
N ALA A 266 7.35 -1.68 -13.39
CA ALA A 266 6.14 -1.05 -12.86
C ALA A 266 5.95 0.36 -13.47
N ILE A 267 6.98 1.20 -13.48
CA ILE A 267 6.94 2.54 -14.11
C ILE A 267 6.54 2.45 -15.60
N LYS A 268 7.10 1.48 -16.33
CA LYS A 268 6.83 1.30 -17.75
C LYS A 268 5.43 0.79 -18.05
N ASN A 269 4.89 -0.08 -17.20
CA ASN A 269 3.66 -0.83 -17.44
C ASN A 269 2.42 -0.20 -16.80
N GLN A 270 2.57 0.88 -16.05
CA GLN A 270 1.44 1.56 -15.42
C GLN A 270 0.42 2.04 -16.47
N PRO A 271 -0.87 2.08 -16.14
CA PRO A 271 -1.86 2.65 -17.03
C PRO A 271 -1.55 4.13 -17.32
N VAL A 272 -1.43 4.47 -18.58
CA VAL A 272 -1.31 5.87 -18.99
C VAL A 272 -2.63 6.57 -18.66
N ALA A 273 -2.59 7.77 -18.08
CA ALA A 273 -3.79 8.55 -17.82
C ALA A 273 -4.62 8.65 -19.12
N GLN A 274 -5.80 8.04 -19.12
CA GLN A 274 -6.71 8.18 -20.25
C GLN A 274 -7.17 9.64 -20.29
N LYS A 275 -6.95 10.30 -21.44
CA LYS A 275 -7.39 11.68 -21.70
C LYS A 275 -8.91 11.72 -21.88
#